data_606dc38216aa21e071ecaefa8e228b90
#
_entry.id   606dc38216aa21e071ecaefa8e228b90
#
_cell.length_a   1.000
_cell.length_b   1.000
_cell.length_c   1.000
_cell.angle_alpha   90.00
_cell.angle_beta   90.00
_cell.angle_gamma   90.00
#
_symmetry.space_group_name_H-M   'P 1'
#
loop_
_entity.id
_entity.type
_entity.pdbx_description
1 polymer ?
#
loop_
_entity_poly.entity_id
_entity_poly.type
_entity_poly.pdbx_seq_one_letter_code
_entity_poly.pdbx_strand_id
1 'polypeptide(L)'
;MKFEGTGIEEVSADLNKLDFIMESEGFVRADQWDYERVTYDRKYSMVEGTFYLRISGYATEGDVGSKKAHIQLLTPLLGKHYYPHGVEYGEGEEFPKSLIQSSKKTLAQLKEKLESITAEA
;
A
#
# COMPACT_ATOMS: atom_id res chain seq x y z
N MET A 1 8.41 9.09 -2.99
CA MET A 1 8.33 8.71 -4.41
C MET A 1 6.97 8.10 -4.69
N LYS A 2 6.31 8.57 -5.72
CA LYS A 2 5.01 8.03 -6.16
C LYS A 2 5.21 7.03 -7.28
N PHE A 3 4.45 5.93 -7.25
CA PHE A 3 4.41 4.97 -8.35
C PHE A 3 3.12 5.17 -9.14
N GLU A 4 3.14 6.13 -10.04
CA GLU A 4 1.99 6.44 -10.90
C GLU A 4 1.87 5.41 -12.02
N GLY A 5 0.65 5.22 -12.50
CA GLY A 5 0.39 4.36 -13.65
C GLY A 5 0.43 2.86 -13.37
N THR A 6 0.44 2.44 -12.10
CA THR A 6 0.42 1.01 -11.74
C THR A 6 -0.95 0.38 -11.96
N GLY A 7 -2.01 1.19 -11.96
CA GLY A 7 -3.38 0.71 -12.01
C GLY A 7 -3.94 0.34 -10.63
N ILE A 8 -3.10 0.28 -9.61
CA ILE A 8 -3.57 0.00 -8.24
C ILE A 8 -4.52 1.09 -7.76
N GLU A 9 -4.24 2.33 -8.11
CA GLU A 9 -5.07 3.49 -7.78
C GLU A 9 -6.47 3.45 -8.42
N GLU A 10 -6.69 2.53 -9.35
CA GLU A 10 -8.01 2.32 -9.95
C GLU A 10 -8.79 1.18 -9.30
N VAL A 11 -8.16 0.46 -8.37
CA VAL A 11 -8.77 -0.72 -7.74
C VAL A 11 -9.69 -0.30 -6.59
N SER A 12 -10.87 -0.91 -6.56
CA SER A 12 -11.84 -0.78 -5.47
C SER A 12 -12.31 -2.18 -5.10
N ALA A 13 -12.29 -2.52 -3.82
CA ALA A 13 -12.64 -3.86 -3.36
C ALA A 13 -13.02 -3.86 -1.88
N ASP A 14 -13.65 -4.98 -1.44
CA ASP A 14 -14.00 -5.18 -0.04
C ASP A 14 -12.78 -5.24 0.85
N LEU A 15 -12.86 -4.62 2.02
CA LEU A 15 -11.77 -4.55 2.99
C LEU A 15 -11.20 -5.93 3.35
N ASN A 16 -12.07 -6.91 3.60
CA ASN A 16 -11.61 -8.26 3.98
C ASN A 16 -10.78 -8.92 2.86
N LYS A 17 -11.19 -8.75 1.61
CA LYS A 17 -10.46 -9.26 0.45
C LYS A 17 -9.12 -8.54 0.29
N LEU A 18 -9.13 -7.22 0.50
CA LEU A 18 -7.91 -6.42 0.44
C LEU A 18 -6.91 -6.85 1.53
N ASP A 19 -7.36 -6.99 2.76
CA ASP A 19 -6.50 -7.42 3.87
C ASP A 19 -5.80 -8.74 3.54
N PHE A 20 -6.54 -9.71 3.02
CA PHE A 20 -6.01 -11.02 2.66
C PHE A 20 -4.93 -10.91 1.57
N ILE A 21 -5.22 -10.18 0.51
CA ILE A 21 -4.29 -10.02 -0.61
C ILE A 21 -3.07 -9.21 -0.22
N MET A 22 -3.25 -8.12 0.51
CA MET A 22 -2.15 -7.28 0.96
C MET A 22 -1.18 -8.07 1.86
N GLU A 23 -1.71 -8.84 2.79
CA GLU A 23 -0.90 -9.70 3.66
C GLU A 23 -0.12 -10.73 2.85
N SER A 24 -0.71 -11.30 1.80
CA SER A 24 -0.04 -12.27 0.95
C SER A 24 1.19 -11.70 0.23
N GLU A 25 1.25 -10.38 0.07
CA GLU A 25 2.38 -9.67 -0.56
C GLU A 25 3.26 -8.95 0.47
N GLY A 26 3.10 -9.25 1.74
CA GLY A 26 3.94 -8.71 2.80
C GLY A 26 3.55 -7.32 3.30
N PHE A 27 2.37 -6.84 2.93
CA PHE A 27 1.83 -5.58 3.46
C PHE A 27 1.07 -5.84 4.76
N VAL A 28 1.24 -4.94 5.70
CA VAL A 28 0.53 -4.97 6.98
C VAL A 28 -0.33 -3.72 7.08
N ARG A 29 -1.60 -3.91 7.43
CA ARG A 29 -2.49 -2.77 7.64
C ARG A 29 -2.09 -2.07 8.94
N ALA A 30 -1.85 -0.75 8.85
CA ALA A 30 -1.49 0.06 10.01
C ALA A 30 -2.64 0.06 11.03
N ASP A 31 -2.27 -0.04 12.30
CA ASP A 31 -3.22 -0.03 13.40
C ASP A 31 -3.59 1.41 13.74
N GLN A 32 -4.35 2.05 12.86
CA GLN A 32 -4.82 3.40 13.03
C GLN A 32 -6.30 3.42 13.33
N TRP A 33 -6.70 4.30 14.23
CA TRP A 33 -8.10 4.50 14.54
C TRP A 33 -8.72 5.47 13.53
N ASP A 34 -9.24 4.91 12.45
CA ASP A 34 -9.90 5.68 11.39
C ASP A 34 -10.99 4.84 10.76
N TYR A 35 -12.21 5.34 10.73
CA TYR A 35 -13.36 4.64 10.15
C TYR A 35 -13.41 4.76 8.64
N GLU A 36 -12.72 5.74 8.06
CA GLU A 36 -12.83 6.09 6.64
C GLU A 36 -11.60 5.73 5.82
N ARG A 37 -10.45 5.48 6.47
CA ARG A 37 -9.17 5.27 5.79
C ARG A 37 -8.46 4.03 6.25
N VAL A 38 -7.68 3.44 5.33
CA VAL A 38 -6.77 2.34 5.62
C VAL A 38 -5.41 2.66 5.02
N THR A 39 -4.37 2.11 5.65
CA THR A 39 -3.00 2.25 5.17
C THR A 39 -2.32 0.89 5.28
N TYR A 40 -1.76 0.42 4.17
CA TYR A 40 -1.00 -0.83 4.10
C TYR A 40 0.46 -0.49 3.85
N ASP A 41 1.35 -1.00 4.68
CA ASP A 41 2.79 -0.77 4.57
C ASP A 41 3.55 -2.08 4.44
N ARG A 42 4.51 -2.11 3.52
CA ARG A 42 5.50 -3.18 3.43
C ARG A 42 6.86 -2.60 3.76
N LYS A 43 7.51 -3.14 4.79
CA LYS A 43 8.81 -2.69 5.26
C LYS A 43 9.94 -3.34 4.48
N TYR A 44 10.93 -2.53 4.09
CA TYR A 44 12.17 -2.98 3.50
C TYR A 44 13.34 -2.54 4.38
N SER A 45 14.07 -3.51 4.93
CA SER A 45 15.28 -3.24 5.73
C SER A 45 16.50 -3.50 4.85
N MET A 46 17.29 -2.47 4.60
CA MET A 46 18.46 -2.52 3.71
C MET A 46 19.65 -1.88 4.40
N VAL A 47 20.84 -2.10 3.83
CA VAL A 47 22.07 -1.46 4.35
C VAL A 47 21.94 0.06 4.35
N GLU A 48 21.30 0.60 3.32
CA GLU A 48 21.11 2.05 3.15
C GLU A 48 20.07 2.65 4.09
N GLY A 49 19.27 1.81 4.76
CA GLY A 49 18.25 2.27 5.70
C GLY A 49 16.98 1.46 5.68
N THR A 50 15.96 1.95 6.36
CA THR A 50 14.65 1.34 6.39
C THR A 50 13.70 2.15 5.53
N PHE A 51 12.95 1.43 4.69
CA PHE A 51 12.02 2.02 3.74
C PHE A 51 10.65 1.38 3.87
N TYR A 52 9.62 2.10 3.45
CA TYR A 52 8.23 1.59 3.46
C TYR A 52 7.58 1.85 2.12
N LEU A 53 6.99 0.78 1.56
CA LEU A 53 6.11 0.88 0.40
C LEU A 53 4.69 0.96 0.95
N ARG A 54 4.01 2.07 0.71
CA ARG A 54 2.70 2.38 1.30
C ARG A 54 1.61 2.44 0.25
N ILE A 55 0.50 1.77 0.52
CA ILE A 55 -0.73 1.87 -0.26
C ILE A 55 -1.84 2.27 0.70
N SER A 56 -2.40 3.43 0.46
CA SER A 56 -3.52 3.94 1.25
C SER A 56 -4.83 3.77 0.48
N GLY A 57 -5.93 3.82 1.19
CA GLY A 57 -7.25 3.79 0.58
C GLY A 57 -8.26 4.46 1.49
N TYR A 58 -9.46 4.68 0.94
CA TYR A 58 -10.56 5.26 1.69
C TYR A 58 -11.86 4.48 1.44
N ALA A 59 -12.72 4.48 2.44
CA ALA A 59 -14.00 3.80 2.33
C ALA A 59 -14.97 4.62 1.48
N THR A 60 -15.49 4.00 0.43
CA THR A 60 -16.56 4.56 -0.39
C THR A 60 -17.91 4.13 0.14
N GLU A 61 -17.97 2.99 0.84
CA GLU A 61 -19.15 2.46 1.49
C GLU A 61 -18.73 1.78 2.78
N GLY A 62 -19.57 1.84 3.80
CA GLY A 62 -19.39 1.14 5.05
C GLY A 62 -18.36 1.77 5.97
N ASP A 63 -17.90 1.00 6.93
CA ASP A 63 -17.08 1.43 8.05
C ASP A 63 -15.90 0.46 8.24
N VAL A 64 -14.69 0.98 8.20
CA VAL A 64 -13.46 0.22 8.40
C VAL A 64 -13.43 -0.45 9.78
N GLY A 65 -13.96 0.21 10.80
CA GLY A 65 -14.00 -0.32 12.16
C GLY A 65 -14.85 -1.58 12.29
N SER A 66 -15.91 -1.71 11.50
CA SER A 66 -16.77 -2.90 11.48
C SER A 66 -16.26 -3.95 10.49
N LYS A 67 -15.22 -3.67 9.74
CA LYS A 67 -14.65 -4.47 8.65
C LYS A 67 -15.62 -4.68 7.48
N LYS A 68 -16.69 -3.93 7.46
CA LYS A 68 -17.68 -3.93 6.36
C LYS A 68 -17.54 -2.65 5.57
N ALA A 69 -16.49 -2.57 4.78
CA ALA A 69 -16.20 -1.40 3.98
C ALA A 69 -15.78 -1.80 2.58
N HIS A 70 -16.13 -0.97 1.62
CA HIS A 70 -15.62 -1.04 0.25
C HIS A 70 -14.59 0.06 0.11
N ILE A 71 -13.37 -0.32 -0.30
CA ILE A 71 -12.20 0.57 -0.26
C ILE A 71 -11.75 0.92 -1.67
N GLN A 72 -11.56 2.20 -1.92
CA GLN A 72 -10.89 2.72 -3.11
C GLN A 72 -9.42 2.95 -2.77
N LEU A 73 -8.52 2.29 -3.50
CA LEU A 73 -7.09 2.45 -3.31
C LEU A 73 -6.56 3.74 -3.97
N LEU A 74 -5.43 4.19 -3.47
CA LEU A 74 -4.74 5.39 -3.94
C LEU A 74 -3.37 5.01 -4.53
N THR A 75 -2.71 5.99 -5.16
CA THR A 75 -1.38 5.80 -5.75
C THR A 75 -0.37 5.33 -4.70
N PRO A 76 0.37 4.24 -4.97
CA PRO A 76 1.40 3.77 -4.04
C PRO A 76 2.54 4.76 -3.85
N LEU A 77 3.09 4.78 -2.64
CA LEU A 77 4.18 5.67 -2.24
C LEU A 77 5.34 4.87 -1.67
N LEU A 78 6.57 5.32 -1.93
CA LEU A 78 7.77 4.78 -1.32
C LEU A 78 8.39 5.86 -0.43
N GLY A 79 8.66 5.53 0.83
CA GLY A 79 9.21 6.46 1.80
C GLY A 79 10.42 5.92 2.52
N LYS A 80 11.23 6.82 3.07
CA LYS A 80 12.41 6.50 3.88
C LYS A 80 12.16 6.88 5.32
N HIS A 81 12.48 5.97 6.24
CA HIS A 81 12.36 6.20 7.66
C HIS A 81 13.61 6.88 8.21
N TYR A 82 13.43 8.03 8.87
CA TYR A 82 14.51 8.80 9.51
C TYR A 82 14.35 8.70 11.03
N TYR A 83 15.07 7.78 11.63
CA TYR A 83 15.06 7.62 13.10
C TYR A 83 15.74 8.82 13.76
N PRO A 84 15.20 9.43 14.83
CA PRO A 84 13.94 9.06 15.54
C PRO A 84 12.67 9.71 14.95
N HIS A 85 12.73 10.28 13.78
CA HIS A 85 11.61 10.91 13.10
C HIS A 85 10.77 9.88 12.36
N GLY A 86 9.69 10.32 11.73
CA GLY A 86 8.80 9.46 10.96
C GLY A 86 9.32 9.13 9.57
N VAL A 87 8.43 8.59 8.74
CA VAL A 87 8.75 8.23 7.36
C VAL A 87 8.46 9.41 6.43
N GLU A 88 9.43 9.71 5.57
CA GLU A 88 9.32 10.79 4.58
C GLU A 88 9.02 10.20 3.20
N TYR A 89 7.98 10.70 2.55
CA TYR A 89 7.53 10.24 1.24
C TYR A 89 7.77 11.26 0.13
N GLY A 90 8.53 12.31 0.40
CA GLY A 90 8.77 13.41 -0.52
C GLY A 90 9.55 13.04 -1.77
N GLU A 91 9.43 13.87 -2.80
CA GLU A 91 10.09 13.65 -4.08
C GLU A 91 11.61 13.86 -4.02
N GLY A 92 12.11 14.54 -3.00
CA GLY A 92 13.54 14.81 -2.81
C GLY A 92 14.34 13.65 -2.24
N GLU A 93 13.68 12.53 -1.91
CA GLU A 93 14.35 11.39 -1.33
C GLU A 93 15.06 10.56 -2.39
N GLU A 94 16.27 10.07 -2.02
CA GLU A 94 17.00 9.14 -2.86
C GLU A 94 16.75 7.71 -2.41
N PHE A 95 16.45 6.84 -3.37
CA PHE A 95 16.17 5.42 -3.10
C PHE A 95 17.12 4.54 -3.89
N PRO A 96 17.62 3.42 -3.27
CA PRO A 96 18.41 2.45 -4.01
C PRO A 96 17.65 1.92 -5.23
N LYS A 97 18.36 1.74 -6.34
CA LYS A 97 17.74 1.24 -7.58
C LYS A 97 17.13 -0.14 -7.38
N SER A 98 17.78 -1.00 -6.59
CA SER A 98 17.26 -2.34 -6.28
C SER A 98 15.93 -2.27 -5.53
N LEU A 99 15.78 -1.29 -4.64
CA LEU A 99 14.54 -1.08 -3.91
C LEU A 99 13.41 -0.64 -4.84
N ILE A 100 13.70 0.29 -5.76
CA ILE A 100 12.71 0.77 -6.73
C ILE A 100 12.25 -0.40 -7.61
N GLN A 101 13.18 -1.23 -8.10
CA GLN A 101 12.86 -2.39 -8.92
C GLN A 101 12.05 -3.43 -8.14
N SER A 102 12.43 -3.72 -6.90
CA SER A 102 11.70 -4.66 -6.02
C SER A 102 10.29 -4.15 -5.74
N SER A 103 10.15 -2.85 -5.50
CA SER A 103 8.85 -2.23 -5.27
C SER A 103 7.96 -2.35 -6.50
N LYS A 104 8.49 -2.06 -7.70
CA LYS A 104 7.74 -2.20 -8.95
C LYS A 104 7.28 -3.64 -9.18
N LYS A 105 8.15 -4.62 -8.90
CA LYS A 105 7.82 -6.04 -9.02
C LYS A 105 6.71 -6.43 -8.04
N THR A 106 6.83 -6.00 -6.79
CA THR A 106 5.81 -6.24 -5.77
C THR A 106 4.46 -5.65 -6.19
N LEU A 107 4.46 -4.42 -6.69
CA LEU A 107 3.24 -3.74 -7.13
C LEU A 107 2.60 -4.44 -8.33
N ALA A 108 3.41 -4.94 -9.26
CA ALA A 108 2.90 -5.68 -10.42
C ALA A 108 2.22 -6.99 -9.99
N GLN A 109 2.85 -7.73 -9.08
CA GLN A 109 2.28 -8.98 -8.53
C GLN A 109 1.00 -8.70 -7.75
N LEU A 110 1.01 -7.64 -6.95
CA LEU A 110 -0.15 -7.21 -6.19
C LEU A 110 -1.31 -6.84 -7.12
N LYS A 111 -1.03 -6.10 -8.20
CA LYS A 111 -2.02 -5.69 -9.18
C LYS A 111 -2.73 -6.90 -9.81
N GLU A 112 -1.96 -7.95 -10.17
CA GLU A 112 -2.54 -9.17 -10.72
C GLU A 112 -3.51 -9.82 -9.75
N LYS A 113 -3.15 -9.90 -8.47
CA LYS A 113 -4.00 -10.49 -7.44
C LYS A 113 -5.26 -9.64 -7.21
N LEU A 114 -5.11 -8.32 -7.22
CA LEU A 114 -6.23 -7.41 -7.06
C LEU A 114 -7.21 -7.51 -8.23
N GLU A 115 -6.70 -7.66 -9.45
CA GLU A 115 -7.53 -7.87 -10.64
C GLU A 115 -8.38 -9.14 -10.52
N SER A 116 -7.82 -10.20 -9.94
CA SER A 116 -8.55 -11.45 -9.77
C SER A 116 -9.78 -11.32 -8.87
N ILE A 117 -9.71 -10.50 -7.82
CA ILE A 117 -10.85 -10.29 -6.93
C ILE A 117 -11.86 -9.29 -7.49
N THR A 118 -11.41 -8.31 -8.27
CA THR A 118 -12.32 -7.35 -8.89
C THR A 118 -13.07 -7.97 -10.08
N ALA A 119 -12.44 -8.89 -10.77
CA ALA A 119 -13.06 -9.61 -11.90
C ALA A 119 -14.22 -10.53 -11.45
N GLU A 120 -14.22 -10.95 -10.17
CA GLU A 120 -15.25 -11.80 -9.60
C GLU A 120 -16.49 -11.02 -9.15
N ALA A 121 -16.40 -9.70 -9.16
CA ALA A 121 -17.50 -8.81 -8.71
C ALA A 121 -18.57 -8.57 -9.85
#